data_17f229c63d2eed1b0ac09cc8c3b0777e
#
_entry.id   17f229c63d2eed1b0ac09cc8c3b0777e
#
_cell.length_a   1.000
_cell.length_b   1.000
_cell.length_c   1.000
_cell.angle_alpha   90.00
_cell.angle_beta   90.00
_cell.angle_gamma   90.00
#
_symmetry.space_group_name_H-M   'P 1'
#
loop_
_entity.id
_entity.type
_entity.pdbx_description
1 polymer ?
#
loop_
_entity_poly.entity_id
_entity_poly.type
_entity_poly.pdbx_seq_one_letter_code
_entity_poly.pdbx_strand_id
1 'polypeptide(L)'
;MNKVITSKEAILAISCKMAAKDGIQALNMRSVASACGVAVGSIYNYFPSKADLIASTIEMVWRDIFQMDEGYKDIYSFTDCVLWIFDSVCESAAQFPDFFTMHAMGISTSDKETGRRTMDRYLEHIKQGMLIALQRDKEVRRDAFDEAFQMEAFVEFVFGNLWTLFIQKQQSCDILLEIIRRSIYAQSHDEPR
;
A
#
# COMPACT_ATOMS: atom_id res chain seq x y z
N MET A 1 22.93 28.46 -8.55
CA MET A 1 21.91 29.04 -7.64
C MET A 1 21.07 27.88 -7.14
N ASN A 2 21.24 27.44 -5.89
CA ASN A 2 20.44 26.34 -5.34
C ASN A 2 18.99 26.84 -5.22
N LYS A 3 18.07 26.14 -5.93
CA LYS A 3 16.64 26.44 -5.86
C LYS A 3 16.16 26.09 -4.45
N VAL A 4 15.81 27.10 -3.66
CA VAL A 4 15.27 26.88 -2.31
C VAL A 4 13.95 26.12 -2.46
N ILE A 5 13.90 24.92 -1.92
CA ILE A 5 12.69 24.09 -1.93
C ILE A 5 11.81 24.57 -0.78
N THR A 6 10.62 25.11 -1.10
CA THR A 6 9.74 25.75 -0.12
C THR A 6 8.28 25.27 -0.18
N SER A 7 7.96 24.24 -0.97
CA SER A 7 6.61 23.65 -1.00
C SER A 7 6.54 22.34 -0.22
N LYS A 8 5.35 21.99 0.28
CA LYS A 8 5.09 20.73 0.97
C LYS A 8 5.44 19.53 0.07
N GLU A 9 5.05 19.59 -1.18
CA GLU A 9 5.27 18.55 -2.20
C GLU A 9 6.76 18.34 -2.47
N ALA A 10 7.51 19.44 -2.57
CA ALA A 10 8.96 19.39 -2.81
C ALA A 10 9.70 18.78 -1.61
N ILE A 11 9.27 19.10 -0.38
CA ILE A 11 9.82 18.50 0.85
C ILE A 11 9.51 17.01 0.87
N LEU A 12 8.27 16.60 0.58
CA LEU A 12 7.87 15.21 0.54
C LEU A 12 8.62 14.41 -0.53
N ALA A 13 8.81 14.96 -1.73
CA ALA A 13 9.57 14.31 -2.79
C ALA A 13 11.04 14.02 -2.36
N ILE A 14 11.65 14.93 -1.59
CA ILE A 14 12.98 14.70 -1.02
C ILE A 14 12.92 13.66 0.09
N SER A 15 11.91 13.73 0.97
CA SER A 15 11.72 12.77 2.04
C SER A 15 11.52 11.34 1.50
N CYS A 16 10.75 11.16 0.42
CA CYS A 16 10.59 9.87 -0.26
C CYS A 16 11.93 9.35 -0.81
N LYS A 17 12.74 10.20 -1.46
CA LYS A 17 14.08 9.81 -1.93
C LYS A 17 15.02 9.40 -0.79
N MET A 18 14.96 10.10 0.33
CA MET A 18 15.73 9.72 1.52
C MET A 18 15.23 8.40 2.11
N ALA A 19 13.89 8.21 2.19
CA ALA A 19 13.29 6.97 2.66
C ALA A 19 13.64 5.78 1.76
N ALA A 20 13.68 5.97 0.44
CA ALA A 20 14.09 4.94 -0.51
C ALA A 20 15.57 4.54 -0.34
N LYS A 21 16.44 5.52 -0.09
CA LYS A 21 17.89 5.28 0.02
C LYS A 21 18.32 4.76 1.39
N ASP A 22 17.85 5.39 2.44
CA ASP A 22 18.38 5.25 3.80
C ASP A 22 17.34 4.66 4.78
N GLY A 23 16.14 4.34 4.27
CA GLY A 23 14.99 3.87 5.06
C GLY A 23 14.23 5.01 5.75
N ILE A 24 12.96 4.75 6.07
CA ILE A 24 12.07 5.75 6.69
C ILE A 24 12.55 6.20 8.08
N GLN A 25 13.33 5.35 8.77
CA GLN A 25 13.92 5.64 10.08
C GLN A 25 14.97 6.76 10.02
N ALA A 26 15.61 6.97 8.87
CA ALA A 26 16.58 8.04 8.68
C ALA A 26 15.94 9.43 8.62
N LEU A 27 14.61 9.50 8.41
CA LEU A 27 13.88 10.75 8.33
C LEU A 27 13.82 11.45 9.69
N ASN A 28 14.31 12.69 9.72
CA ASN A 28 14.11 13.61 10.82
C ASN A 28 14.10 15.04 10.29
N MET A 29 13.59 16.00 11.09
CA MET A 29 13.39 17.38 10.67
C MET A 29 14.70 18.05 10.21
N ARG A 30 15.83 17.72 10.83
CA ARG A 30 17.15 18.31 10.50
C ARG A 30 17.73 17.73 9.22
N SER A 31 17.68 16.39 9.06
CA SER A 31 18.21 15.73 7.85
C SER A 31 17.42 16.14 6.61
N VAL A 32 16.09 16.25 6.70
CA VAL A 32 15.25 16.70 5.61
C VAL A 32 15.49 18.18 5.30
N ALA A 33 15.59 19.05 6.29
CA ALA A 33 15.92 20.47 6.08
C ALA A 33 17.25 20.64 5.36
N SER A 34 18.28 19.89 5.79
CA SER A 34 19.60 19.89 5.15
C SER A 34 19.52 19.43 3.69
N ALA A 35 18.80 18.36 3.41
CA ALA A 35 18.60 17.84 2.05
C ALA A 35 17.81 18.81 1.15
N CYS A 36 16.87 19.56 1.73
CA CYS A 36 16.11 20.61 1.04
C CYS A 36 16.90 21.92 0.86
N GLY A 37 18.01 22.10 1.56
CA GLY A 37 18.78 23.37 1.56
C GLY A 37 18.06 24.52 2.27
N VAL A 38 17.23 24.23 3.28
CA VAL A 38 16.44 25.21 4.04
C VAL A 38 16.73 25.14 5.55
N ALA A 39 16.33 26.18 6.28
CA ALA A 39 16.38 26.14 7.74
C ALA A 39 15.36 25.13 8.29
N VAL A 40 15.68 24.50 9.44
CA VAL A 40 14.79 23.51 10.09
C VAL A 40 13.41 24.09 10.40
N GLY A 41 13.35 25.38 10.78
CA GLY A 41 12.09 26.08 11.01
C GLY A 41 11.17 26.12 9.78
N SER A 42 11.73 26.11 8.56
CA SER A 42 10.94 26.04 7.33
C SER A 42 10.21 24.71 7.19
N ILE A 43 10.80 23.61 7.65
CA ILE A 43 10.12 22.29 7.65
C ILE A 43 8.98 22.29 8.66
N TYR A 44 9.18 22.88 9.86
CA TYR A 44 8.13 22.97 10.88
C TYR A 44 6.90 23.79 10.44
N ASN A 45 7.05 24.71 9.48
CA ASN A 45 5.90 25.43 8.91
C ASN A 45 4.95 24.53 8.11
N TYR A 46 5.44 23.40 7.57
CA TYR A 46 4.65 22.44 6.79
C TYR A 46 4.28 21.20 7.57
N PHE A 47 5.15 20.76 8.49
CA PHE A 47 5.00 19.55 9.28
C PHE A 47 5.23 19.90 10.76
N PRO A 48 4.17 19.99 11.57
CA PRO A 48 4.27 20.39 12.98
C PRO A 48 5.19 19.49 13.81
N SER A 49 5.32 18.21 13.42
CA SER A 49 6.16 17.24 14.11
C SER A 49 6.90 16.31 13.15
N LYS A 50 7.88 15.57 13.67
CA LYS A 50 8.53 14.47 12.95
C LYS A 50 7.50 13.39 12.54
N ALA A 51 6.52 13.12 13.40
CA ALA A 51 5.47 12.16 13.13
C ALA A 51 4.63 12.57 11.91
N ASP A 52 4.28 13.87 11.78
CA ASP A 52 3.52 14.39 10.64
C ASP A 52 4.33 14.30 9.34
N LEU A 53 5.63 14.57 9.40
CA LEU A 53 6.52 14.43 8.23
C LEU A 53 6.59 12.97 7.78
N ILE A 54 6.80 12.03 8.71
CA ILE A 54 6.86 10.59 8.43
C ILE A 54 5.51 10.11 7.87
N ALA A 55 4.39 10.45 8.52
CA ALA A 55 3.06 10.06 8.08
C ALA A 55 2.77 10.54 6.66
N SER A 56 3.09 11.82 6.36
CA SER A 56 2.88 12.38 5.02
C SER A 56 3.83 11.76 3.97
N THR A 57 5.04 11.35 4.37
CA THR A 57 5.96 10.64 3.48
C THR A 57 5.45 9.23 3.17
N ILE A 58 4.95 8.51 4.18
CA ILE A 58 4.30 7.20 4.01
C ILE A 58 3.11 7.32 3.06
N GLU A 59 2.28 8.35 3.27
CA GLU A 59 1.14 8.66 2.40
C GLU A 59 1.55 8.83 0.95
N MET A 60 2.60 9.59 0.70
CA MET A 60 3.09 9.82 -0.65
C MET A 60 3.64 8.54 -1.28
N VAL A 61 4.38 7.72 -0.52
CA VAL A 61 4.89 6.42 -1.01
C VAL A 61 3.73 5.51 -1.43
N TRP A 62 2.66 5.39 -0.62
CA TRP A 62 1.49 4.60 -0.98
C TRP A 62 0.78 5.12 -2.23
N ARG A 63 0.68 6.43 -2.36
CA ARG A 63 0.09 7.06 -3.56
C ARG A 63 0.91 6.73 -4.81
N ASP A 64 2.23 6.79 -4.71
CA ASP A 64 3.14 6.45 -5.80
C ASP A 64 3.05 4.95 -6.17
N ILE A 65 2.99 4.05 -5.16
CA ILE A 65 2.85 2.60 -5.36
C ILE A 65 1.62 2.26 -6.20
N PHE A 66 0.47 2.82 -5.85
CA PHE A 66 -0.78 2.47 -6.51
C PHE A 66 -1.13 3.39 -7.68
N GLN A 67 -0.29 4.39 -8.01
CA GLN A 67 -0.57 5.37 -9.07
C GLN A 67 -2.07 5.73 -9.09
N MET A 68 -2.58 6.17 -7.92
CA MET A 68 -4.01 6.21 -7.59
C MET A 68 -4.90 6.97 -8.57
N ASP A 69 -4.30 7.68 -9.52
CA ASP A 69 -5.07 8.46 -10.51
C ASP A 69 -5.35 7.68 -11.82
N GLU A 70 -4.67 6.56 -12.12
CA GLU A 70 -4.81 5.87 -13.41
C GLU A 70 -4.98 4.34 -13.34
N GLY A 71 -4.50 3.66 -12.30
CA GLY A 71 -4.41 2.19 -12.25
C GLY A 71 -5.73 1.43 -12.09
N TYR A 72 -6.83 2.11 -11.75
CA TYR A 72 -8.14 1.47 -11.52
C TYR A 72 -8.99 1.26 -12.78
N LYS A 73 -8.58 1.81 -13.93
CA LYS A 73 -9.48 1.92 -15.08
C LYS A 73 -9.74 0.61 -15.83
N ASP A 74 -8.82 -0.35 -15.71
CA ASP A 74 -8.85 -1.61 -16.48
C ASP A 74 -8.96 -2.87 -15.63
N ILE A 75 -9.44 -2.76 -14.38
CA ILE A 75 -9.64 -3.91 -13.49
C ILE A 75 -11.07 -4.42 -13.68
N TYR A 76 -11.22 -5.57 -14.33
CA TYR A 76 -12.51 -6.16 -14.67
C TYR A 76 -12.91 -7.31 -13.74
N SER A 77 -11.96 -7.97 -13.09
CA SER A 77 -12.20 -9.06 -12.16
C SER A 77 -11.53 -8.85 -10.81
N PHE A 78 -12.02 -9.55 -9.79
CA PHE A 78 -11.41 -9.52 -8.46
C PHE A 78 -10.00 -10.11 -8.48
N THR A 79 -9.77 -11.16 -9.27
CA THR A 79 -8.41 -11.73 -9.44
C THR A 79 -7.44 -10.75 -10.08
N ASP A 80 -7.89 -9.94 -11.06
CA ASP A 80 -7.05 -8.90 -11.66
C ASP A 80 -6.72 -7.81 -10.65
N CYS A 81 -7.67 -7.45 -9.79
CA CYS A 81 -7.44 -6.50 -8.68
C CYS A 81 -6.36 -7.02 -7.72
N VAL A 82 -6.45 -8.28 -7.31
CA VAL A 82 -5.49 -8.92 -6.40
C VAL A 82 -4.10 -8.99 -7.03
N LEU A 83 -4.01 -9.39 -8.30
CA LEU A 83 -2.74 -9.46 -9.04
C LEU A 83 -2.13 -8.07 -9.20
N TRP A 84 -2.91 -7.08 -9.60
CA TRP A 84 -2.44 -5.70 -9.73
C TRP A 84 -1.89 -5.14 -8.41
N ILE A 85 -2.57 -5.39 -7.27
CA ILE A 85 -2.06 -4.98 -5.95
C ILE A 85 -0.73 -5.69 -5.67
N PHE A 86 -0.63 -6.99 -5.94
CA PHE A 86 0.57 -7.77 -5.71
C PHE A 86 1.75 -7.23 -6.53
N ASP A 87 1.57 -7.03 -7.83
CA ASP A 87 2.61 -6.54 -8.74
C ASP A 87 3.04 -5.12 -8.37
N SER A 88 2.09 -4.20 -8.12
CA SER A 88 2.38 -2.82 -7.72
C SER A 88 3.23 -2.75 -6.46
N VAL A 89 2.93 -3.59 -5.45
CA VAL A 89 3.71 -3.66 -4.21
C VAL A 89 5.08 -4.28 -4.46
N CYS A 90 5.18 -5.35 -5.24
CA CYS A 90 6.45 -6.01 -5.54
C CYS A 90 7.41 -5.10 -6.33
N GLU A 91 6.91 -4.37 -7.34
CA GLU A 91 7.69 -3.38 -8.10
C GLU A 91 8.21 -2.26 -7.18
N SER A 92 7.36 -1.78 -6.28
CA SER A 92 7.72 -0.70 -5.37
C SER A 92 8.62 -1.14 -4.22
N ALA A 93 8.56 -2.42 -3.81
CA ALA A 93 9.44 -2.98 -2.78
C ALA A 93 10.92 -2.92 -3.20
N ALA A 94 11.22 -2.92 -4.49
CA ALA A 94 12.57 -2.72 -5.01
C ALA A 94 13.07 -1.29 -4.79
N GLN A 95 12.18 -0.29 -4.80
CA GLN A 95 12.51 1.13 -4.58
C GLN A 95 12.55 1.50 -3.09
N PHE A 96 11.74 0.82 -2.26
CA PHE A 96 11.60 1.10 -0.84
C PHE A 96 11.89 -0.17 -0.01
N PRO A 97 13.14 -0.64 0.03
CA PRO A 97 13.52 -1.82 0.81
C PRO A 97 13.12 -1.61 2.27
N ASP A 98 12.57 -2.63 2.89
CA ASP A 98 12.10 -2.64 4.28
C ASP A 98 10.86 -1.79 4.60
N PHE A 99 10.30 -1.03 3.65
CA PHE A 99 9.08 -0.24 3.88
C PHE A 99 7.93 -1.12 4.41
N PHE A 100 7.72 -2.29 3.82
CA PHE A 100 6.65 -3.22 4.21
C PHE A 100 7.00 -4.02 5.46
N THR A 101 8.25 -4.46 5.63
CA THR A 101 8.68 -5.26 6.78
C THR A 101 8.74 -4.45 8.07
N MET A 102 9.13 -3.19 8.01
CA MET A 102 9.17 -2.31 9.17
C MET A 102 7.78 -2.01 9.75
N HIS A 103 6.76 -1.94 8.90
CA HIS A 103 5.38 -1.75 9.34
C HIS A 103 4.78 -3.00 9.98
N ALA A 104 5.17 -4.19 9.51
CA ALA A 104 4.77 -5.46 10.09
C ALA A 104 5.38 -5.71 11.48
N MET A 105 6.58 -5.18 11.73
CA MET A 105 7.32 -5.39 12.99
C MET A 105 6.95 -4.41 14.12
N GLY A 106 6.00 -3.50 13.92
CA GLY A 106 5.55 -2.57 14.96
C GLY A 106 6.67 -1.71 15.51
N ILE A 107 7.07 -0.67 14.78
CA ILE A 107 8.14 0.24 15.17
C ILE A 107 7.88 0.87 16.53
N SER A 108 8.86 0.72 17.42
CA SER A 108 8.78 1.07 18.83
C SER A 108 9.32 2.49 19.14
N THR A 109 8.54 3.55 18.91
CA THR A 109 8.83 4.89 19.47
C THR A 109 7.56 5.70 19.72
N SER A 110 7.64 6.84 20.45
CA SER A 110 6.51 7.71 20.81
C SER A 110 5.77 8.36 19.61
N ASP A 111 6.41 8.37 18.45
CA ASP A 111 5.81 8.88 17.19
C ASP A 111 4.93 7.84 16.46
N LYS A 112 4.69 6.68 17.10
CA LYS A 112 4.03 5.49 16.52
C LYS A 112 2.58 5.65 16.16
N GLU A 113 1.84 6.35 17.01
CA GLU A 113 0.39 6.40 16.91
C GLU A 113 -0.06 7.07 15.61
N THR A 114 0.57 8.19 15.23
CA THR A 114 0.22 8.91 14.00
C THR A 114 0.61 8.13 12.75
N GLY A 115 1.82 7.56 12.73
CA GLY A 115 2.28 6.72 11.61
C GLY A 115 1.43 5.47 11.44
N ARG A 116 1.07 4.80 12.56
CA ARG A 116 0.20 3.62 12.57
C ARG A 116 -1.20 3.95 12.05
N ARG A 117 -1.84 5.01 12.55
CA ARG A 117 -3.17 5.44 12.09
C ARG A 117 -3.19 5.79 10.60
N THR A 118 -2.12 6.40 10.11
CA THR A 118 -2.00 6.70 8.68
C THR A 118 -1.91 5.40 7.88
N MET A 119 -1.10 4.44 8.31
CA MET A 119 -1.00 3.14 7.67
C MET A 119 -2.35 2.40 7.71
N ASP A 120 -2.97 2.26 8.88
CA ASP A 120 -4.26 1.58 9.06
C ASP A 120 -5.31 2.15 8.10
N ARG A 121 -5.34 3.49 7.94
CA ARG A 121 -6.26 4.14 7.00
C ARG A 121 -5.97 3.76 5.54
N TYR A 122 -4.69 3.63 5.14
CA TYR A 122 -4.34 3.22 3.78
C TYR A 122 -4.66 1.76 3.52
N LEU A 123 -4.35 0.88 4.47
CA LEU A 123 -4.70 -0.53 4.37
C LEU A 123 -6.21 -0.73 4.27
N GLU A 124 -6.98 0.04 5.05
CA GLU A 124 -8.44 0.05 4.97
C GLU A 124 -8.93 0.55 3.61
N HIS A 125 -8.32 1.61 3.07
CA HIS A 125 -8.68 2.11 1.73
C HIS A 125 -8.41 1.07 0.62
N ILE A 126 -7.32 0.31 0.71
CA ILE A 126 -7.02 -0.80 -0.22
C ILE A 126 -8.11 -1.88 -0.11
N LYS A 127 -8.48 -2.30 1.10
CA LYS A 127 -9.53 -3.30 1.32
C LYS A 127 -10.88 -2.85 0.78
N GLN A 128 -11.23 -1.57 0.97
CA GLN A 128 -12.45 -1.00 0.38
C GLN A 128 -12.41 -1.02 -1.16
N GLY A 129 -11.27 -0.72 -1.77
CA GLY A 129 -11.06 -0.86 -3.20
C GLY A 129 -11.25 -2.30 -3.68
N MET A 130 -10.68 -3.27 -2.96
CA MET A 130 -10.87 -4.71 -3.23
C MET A 130 -12.34 -5.12 -3.12
N LEU A 131 -13.05 -4.66 -2.10
CA LEU A 131 -14.47 -4.94 -1.92
C LEU A 131 -15.30 -4.40 -3.09
N ILE A 132 -15.02 -3.18 -3.53
CA ILE A 132 -15.69 -2.58 -4.70
C ILE A 132 -15.39 -3.40 -5.97
N ALA A 133 -14.15 -3.85 -6.16
CA ALA A 133 -13.78 -4.70 -7.30
C ALA A 133 -14.55 -6.03 -7.26
N LEU A 134 -14.62 -6.66 -6.09
CA LEU A 134 -15.39 -7.91 -5.90
C LEU A 134 -16.88 -7.73 -6.19
N GLN A 135 -17.50 -6.66 -5.71
CA GLN A 135 -18.92 -6.34 -5.93
C GLN A 135 -19.25 -6.06 -7.40
N ARG A 136 -18.30 -5.57 -8.18
CA ARG A 136 -18.47 -5.22 -9.60
C ARG A 136 -18.18 -6.38 -10.53
N ASP A 137 -17.49 -7.40 -10.06
CA ASP A 137 -17.12 -8.55 -10.85
C ASP A 137 -18.33 -9.43 -11.18
N LYS A 138 -18.67 -9.49 -12.47
CA LYS A 138 -19.84 -10.20 -12.99
C LYS A 138 -19.61 -11.69 -13.15
N GLU A 139 -18.36 -12.14 -13.12
CA GLU A 139 -17.98 -13.54 -13.26
C GLU A 139 -18.07 -14.30 -11.92
N VAL A 140 -18.23 -13.58 -10.81
CA VAL A 140 -18.43 -14.17 -9.50
C VAL A 140 -19.78 -14.89 -9.46
N ARG A 141 -19.78 -16.15 -9.00
CA ARG A 141 -21.01 -16.96 -8.89
C ARG A 141 -22.01 -16.26 -7.97
N ARG A 142 -23.29 -16.32 -8.33
CA ARG A 142 -24.38 -15.69 -7.54
C ARG A 142 -24.54 -16.28 -6.15
N ASP A 143 -24.15 -17.54 -5.98
CA ASP A 143 -24.20 -18.31 -4.73
C ASP A 143 -22.82 -18.38 -4.02
N ALA A 144 -21.87 -17.56 -4.45
CA ALA A 144 -20.53 -17.58 -3.87
C ALA A 144 -20.50 -17.07 -2.42
N PHE A 145 -21.42 -16.18 -2.08
CA PHE A 145 -21.47 -15.53 -0.76
C PHE A 145 -22.83 -15.73 -0.10
N ASP A 146 -22.80 -15.93 1.23
CA ASP A 146 -23.98 -16.10 2.10
C ASP A 146 -23.71 -15.53 3.49
N GLU A 147 -24.57 -15.82 4.47
CA GLU A 147 -24.42 -15.34 5.86
C GLU A 147 -23.17 -15.89 6.56
N ALA A 148 -22.71 -17.09 6.18
CA ALA A 148 -21.51 -17.73 6.76
C ALA A 148 -20.22 -17.35 6.03
N PHE A 149 -20.31 -16.93 4.77
CA PHE A 149 -19.19 -16.58 3.92
C PHE A 149 -19.43 -15.22 3.26
N GLN A 150 -19.14 -14.15 3.97
CA GLN A 150 -19.40 -12.76 3.57
C GLN A 150 -18.27 -12.18 2.71
N MET A 151 -18.61 -11.27 1.79
CA MET A 151 -17.63 -10.60 0.90
C MET A 151 -16.57 -9.86 1.70
N GLU A 152 -16.96 -9.16 2.75
CA GLU A 152 -16.05 -8.40 3.61
C GLU A 152 -15.04 -9.32 4.31
N ALA A 153 -15.52 -10.44 4.86
CA ALA A 153 -14.65 -11.43 5.51
C ALA A 153 -13.70 -12.09 4.50
N PHE A 154 -14.17 -12.33 3.28
CA PHE A 154 -13.34 -12.86 2.20
C PHE A 154 -12.26 -11.87 1.76
N VAL A 155 -12.59 -10.60 1.62
CA VAL A 155 -11.61 -9.54 1.33
C VAL A 155 -10.55 -9.45 2.43
N GLU A 156 -10.96 -9.49 3.70
CA GLU A 156 -10.01 -9.51 4.84
C GLU A 156 -9.08 -10.73 4.79
N PHE A 157 -9.61 -11.91 4.47
CA PHE A 157 -8.82 -13.13 4.31
C PHE A 157 -7.81 -13.00 3.16
N VAL A 158 -8.26 -12.56 1.98
CA VAL A 158 -7.37 -12.39 0.81
C VAL A 158 -6.30 -11.34 1.09
N PHE A 159 -6.68 -10.20 1.67
CA PHE A 159 -5.75 -9.13 2.02
C PHE A 159 -4.70 -9.60 3.05
N GLY A 160 -5.11 -10.33 4.09
CA GLY A 160 -4.20 -10.88 5.09
C GLY A 160 -3.16 -11.85 4.49
N ASN A 161 -3.59 -12.66 3.50
CA ASN A 161 -2.68 -13.53 2.76
C ASN A 161 -1.73 -12.74 1.85
N LEU A 162 -2.21 -11.74 1.09
CA LEU A 162 -1.35 -10.81 0.33
C LEU A 162 -0.29 -10.18 1.23
N TRP A 163 -0.70 -9.67 2.40
CA TRP A 163 0.20 -9.07 3.36
C TRP A 163 1.29 -10.03 3.84
N THR A 164 0.92 -11.28 4.08
CA THR A 164 1.86 -12.35 4.44
C THR A 164 2.87 -12.62 3.32
N LEU A 165 2.41 -12.67 2.06
CA LEU A 165 3.30 -12.84 0.89
C LEU A 165 4.32 -11.70 0.78
N PHE A 166 3.91 -10.45 1.02
CA PHE A 166 4.81 -9.29 1.02
C PHE A 166 5.87 -9.37 2.12
N ILE A 167 5.47 -9.71 3.36
CA ILE A 167 6.41 -9.86 4.48
C ILE A 167 7.44 -10.97 4.18
N GLN A 168 6.99 -12.06 3.59
CA GLN A 168 7.84 -13.20 3.21
C GLN A 168 8.63 -12.96 1.93
N LYS A 169 8.47 -11.80 1.27
CA LYS A 169 9.12 -11.44 -0.01
C LYS A 169 8.88 -12.50 -1.10
N GLN A 170 7.68 -13.07 -1.13
CA GLN A 170 7.30 -14.04 -2.16
C GLN A 170 7.23 -13.37 -3.53
N GLN A 171 7.61 -14.11 -4.57
CA GLN A 171 7.69 -13.61 -5.93
C GLN A 171 6.44 -13.92 -6.77
N SER A 172 5.47 -14.64 -6.20
CA SER A 172 4.22 -15.01 -6.86
C SER A 172 3.09 -15.08 -5.86
N CYS A 173 1.89 -14.72 -6.31
CA CYS A 173 0.62 -14.91 -5.62
C CYS A 173 -0.28 -15.96 -6.30
N ASP A 174 0.24 -16.78 -7.22
CA ASP A 174 -0.52 -17.72 -8.06
C ASP A 174 -1.41 -18.65 -7.26
N ILE A 175 -0.91 -19.21 -6.14
CA ILE A 175 -1.71 -20.08 -5.27
C ILE A 175 -2.88 -19.34 -4.64
N LEU A 176 -2.67 -18.08 -4.23
CA LEU A 176 -3.74 -17.26 -3.69
C LEU A 176 -4.80 -16.97 -4.77
N LEU A 177 -4.38 -16.63 -5.98
CA LEU A 177 -5.29 -16.43 -7.12
C LEU A 177 -6.09 -17.70 -7.44
N GLU A 178 -5.44 -18.87 -7.40
CA GLU A 178 -6.12 -20.14 -7.63
C GLU A 178 -7.13 -20.48 -6.54
N ILE A 179 -6.83 -20.19 -5.28
CA ILE A 179 -7.78 -20.34 -4.16
C ILE A 179 -8.99 -19.43 -4.38
N ILE A 180 -8.76 -18.17 -4.78
CA ILE A 180 -9.84 -17.22 -5.10
C ILE A 180 -10.70 -17.78 -6.24
N ARG A 181 -10.09 -18.22 -7.34
CA ARG A 181 -10.83 -18.77 -8.49
C ARG A 181 -11.73 -19.93 -8.09
N ARG A 182 -11.21 -20.88 -7.35
CA ARG A 182 -12.00 -22.05 -6.89
C ARG A 182 -13.08 -21.67 -5.89
N SER A 183 -12.89 -20.60 -5.13
CA SER A 183 -13.84 -20.20 -4.08
C SER A 183 -15.05 -19.47 -4.64
N ILE A 184 -14.86 -18.56 -5.60
CA ILE A 184 -15.91 -17.60 -5.98
C ILE A 184 -16.30 -17.62 -7.47
N TYR A 185 -15.51 -18.25 -8.36
CA TYR A 185 -15.88 -18.35 -9.78
C TYR A 185 -16.48 -19.71 -10.12
N ALA A 186 -17.23 -19.78 -11.20
CA ALA A 186 -17.71 -21.03 -11.73
C ALA A 186 -16.53 -21.92 -12.15
N GLN A 187 -16.50 -23.17 -11.70
CA GLN A 187 -15.55 -24.13 -12.26
C GLN A 187 -15.96 -24.40 -13.72
N SER A 188 -15.07 -24.15 -14.65
CA SER A 188 -15.24 -24.69 -15.98
C SER A 188 -15.30 -26.21 -15.84
N HIS A 189 -16.50 -26.79 -16.00
CA HIS A 189 -16.62 -28.22 -16.22
C HIS A 189 -15.89 -28.52 -17.53
N ASP A 190 -14.70 -29.09 -17.43
CA ASP A 190 -14.16 -29.89 -18.52
C ASP A 190 -15.21 -30.96 -18.82
N GLU A 191 -15.87 -30.88 -19.96
CA GLU A 191 -16.69 -31.97 -20.47
C GLU A 191 -15.78 -33.23 -20.53
N PRO A 192 -16.17 -34.33 -19.92
CA PRO A 192 -15.42 -35.56 -20.07
C PRO A 192 -15.47 -35.99 -21.54
N ARG A 193 -14.32 -36.15 -22.14
CA ARG A 193 -14.15 -36.80 -23.46
C ARG A 193 -14.62 -38.24 -23.42
#